data_b5c1e586b5a4a91e7f34a8533f81f166
#
_entry.id   b5c1e586b5a4a91e7f34a8533f81f166
#
_cell.length_a   1.000
_cell.length_b   1.000
_cell.length_c   1.000
_cell.angle_alpha   90.00
_cell.angle_beta   90.00
_cell.angle_gamma   90.00
#
_symmetry.space_group_name_H-M   'P 1'
#
loop_
_entity.id
_entity.type
_entity.pdbx_description
1 polymer ?
#
loop_
_entity_poly.entity_id
_entity_poly.type
_entity_poly.pdbx_seq_one_letter_code
_entity_poly.pdbx_strand_id
1 'polypeptide(L)'
;MGRNLLLLLGALALVAWIPGASSLIAQAPAQPQQAAQSQALVGTWSATVNWNLPSGLLITTSFAADGRIQSTVQNHQGMSFTLMGTYEFNAAQSTLSYKWQDFLPKQTCIGGACTPAQPPAPMGVVTNNQIRILSATQFVATSNGASTTYVRTNAVGFPIP
;
A
#
# COMPACT_ATOMS: atom_id res chain seq x y z
N MET A 1 -49.05 -28.50 -38.67
CA MET A 1 -49.67 -29.62 -37.92
C MET A 1 -48.90 -29.76 -36.59
N GLY A 2 -49.67 -29.70 -35.50
CA GLY A 2 -49.37 -30.10 -34.14
C GLY A 2 -48.93 -28.95 -33.22
N ARG A 3 -49.81 -28.24 -32.77
CA ARG A 3 -50.43 -27.73 -31.51
C ARG A 3 -50.19 -28.67 -30.34
N ASN A 4 -49.52 -28.18 -29.27
CA ASN A 4 -49.79 -28.51 -27.87
C ASN A 4 -49.36 -27.35 -27.01
N LEU A 5 -50.18 -26.69 -26.58
CA LEU A 5 -50.90 -26.05 -25.51
C LEU A 5 -50.93 -26.90 -24.23
N LEU A 6 -50.32 -26.43 -23.15
CA LEU A 6 -50.61 -26.73 -21.74
C LEU A 6 -50.02 -25.57 -20.91
N LEU A 7 -50.90 -24.65 -20.47
CA LEU A 7 -51.56 -24.58 -19.18
C LEU A 7 -50.62 -24.70 -17.97
N LEU A 8 -50.25 -23.52 -17.35
CA LEU A 8 -50.85 -22.90 -16.20
C LEU A 8 -50.77 -23.72 -14.91
N LEU A 9 -50.08 -23.15 -13.96
CA LEU A 9 -50.64 -23.00 -12.61
C LEU A 9 -49.80 -21.98 -11.82
N GLY A 10 -50.46 -20.93 -11.40
CA GLY A 10 -49.92 -19.89 -10.55
C GLY A 10 -49.74 -20.37 -9.11
N ALA A 11 -48.71 -19.92 -8.50
CA ALA A 11 -48.60 -19.87 -7.04
C ALA A 11 -48.34 -18.45 -6.62
N LEU A 12 -49.41 -17.78 -6.13
CA LEU A 12 -49.33 -16.57 -5.35
C LEU A 12 -48.59 -16.89 -4.04
N ALA A 13 -47.35 -16.49 -3.93
CA ALA A 13 -46.65 -16.43 -2.64
C ALA A 13 -46.95 -15.08 -2.01
N LEU A 14 -47.75 -15.07 -0.98
CA LEU A 14 -47.96 -13.96 -0.03
C LEU A 14 -46.61 -13.66 0.62
N VAL A 15 -46.00 -12.52 0.23
CA VAL A 15 -44.88 -11.95 0.97
C VAL A 15 -45.45 -11.27 2.21
N ALA A 16 -45.35 -11.94 3.35
CA ALA A 16 -45.58 -11.34 4.65
C ALA A 16 -44.49 -10.28 4.90
N TRP A 17 -44.90 -9.04 4.91
CA TRP A 17 -44.07 -7.91 5.33
C TRP A 17 -43.81 -8.03 6.83
N ILE A 18 -42.60 -8.33 7.25
CA ILE A 18 -42.14 -8.24 8.63
C ILE A 18 -41.44 -6.87 8.77
N PRO A 19 -42.02 -5.88 9.44
CA PRO A 19 -41.32 -4.65 9.77
C PRO A 19 -40.49 -4.89 11.04
N GLY A 20 -39.19 -4.61 10.97
CA GLY A 20 -38.37 -4.43 12.16
C GLY A 20 -37.40 -5.55 12.48
N ALA A 21 -36.41 -5.76 11.62
CA ALA A 21 -35.14 -6.30 12.06
C ALA A 21 -34.02 -5.35 11.59
N SER A 22 -33.69 -4.38 12.45
CA SER A 22 -32.42 -3.65 12.33
C SER A 22 -31.30 -4.67 12.48
N SER A 23 -30.78 -5.16 11.36
CA SER A 23 -29.56 -5.96 11.35
C SER A 23 -28.43 -5.07 11.83
N LEU A 24 -28.14 -5.13 13.12
CA LEU A 24 -26.82 -4.76 13.65
C LEU A 24 -25.84 -5.70 12.94
N ILE A 25 -25.21 -5.20 11.87
CA ILE A 25 -24.05 -5.85 11.30
C ILE A 25 -22.98 -5.71 12.39
N ALA A 26 -22.87 -6.72 13.24
CA ALA A 26 -21.76 -6.86 14.14
C ALA A 26 -20.51 -6.95 13.24
N GLN A 27 -19.68 -5.91 13.22
CA GLN A 27 -18.35 -5.98 12.64
C GLN A 27 -17.65 -7.15 13.31
N ALA A 28 -17.38 -8.20 12.54
CA ALA A 28 -16.59 -9.32 13.01
C ALA A 28 -15.29 -8.75 13.58
N PRO A 29 -14.86 -9.16 14.78
CA PRO A 29 -13.59 -8.70 15.33
C PRO A 29 -12.48 -9.07 14.34
N ALA A 30 -11.63 -8.11 14.01
CA ALA A 30 -10.49 -8.31 13.12
C ALA A 30 -9.71 -9.53 13.60
N GLN A 31 -9.56 -10.54 12.74
CA GLN A 31 -8.96 -11.80 13.11
C GLN A 31 -7.52 -11.56 13.59
N PRO A 32 -7.07 -12.20 14.72
CA PRO A 32 -5.73 -12.00 15.25
C PRO A 32 -4.60 -12.27 14.26
N GLN A 33 -4.86 -13.09 13.25
CA GLN A 33 -3.94 -13.43 12.18
C GLN A 33 -3.70 -12.25 11.21
N GLN A 34 -4.68 -11.41 10.98
CA GLN A 34 -4.59 -10.22 10.14
C GLN A 34 -3.76 -9.11 10.82
N ALA A 35 -3.92 -8.96 12.14
CA ALA A 35 -3.10 -8.05 12.94
C ALA A 35 -1.62 -8.48 13.00
N ALA A 36 -1.34 -9.78 13.12
CA ALA A 36 0.02 -10.31 13.12
C ALA A 36 0.72 -10.15 11.76
N GLN A 37 -0.02 -10.26 10.66
CA GLN A 37 0.53 -10.12 9.32
C GLN A 37 0.74 -8.65 8.91
N SER A 38 -0.09 -7.71 9.38
CA SER A 38 0.16 -6.28 9.16
C SER A 38 1.42 -5.81 9.89
N GLN A 39 1.76 -6.42 11.02
CA GLN A 39 3.01 -6.18 11.74
C GLN A 39 4.25 -6.73 11.02
N ALA A 40 4.11 -7.67 10.08
CA ALA A 40 5.25 -8.25 9.37
C ALA A 40 6.04 -7.22 8.55
N LEU A 41 5.38 -6.16 8.06
CA LEU A 41 6.04 -5.06 7.34
C LEU A 41 6.62 -3.99 8.27
N VAL A 42 6.18 -3.91 9.53
CA VAL A 42 6.65 -2.87 10.47
C VAL A 42 8.16 -2.95 10.64
N GLY A 43 8.84 -1.81 10.45
CA GLY A 43 10.30 -1.69 10.51
C GLY A 43 10.87 -0.96 9.30
N THR A 44 12.19 -0.97 9.19
CA THR A 44 12.92 -0.30 8.11
C THR A 44 13.49 -1.31 7.15
N TRP A 45 13.33 -1.02 5.86
CA TRP A 45 13.68 -1.89 4.75
C TRP A 45 14.47 -1.12 3.70
N SER A 46 15.41 -1.75 3.06
CA SER A 46 16.16 -1.15 1.95
C SER A 46 16.12 -2.02 0.70
N ALA A 47 16.19 -1.35 -0.44
CA ALA A 47 16.30 -1.95 -1.75
C ALA A 47 17.20 -1.10 -2.65
N THR A 48 17.90 -1.75 -3.59
CA THR A 48 18.56 -1.07 -4.69
C THR A 48 17.77 -1.30 -5.96
N VAL A 49 17.42 -0.23 -6.66
CA VAL A 49 16.63 -0.27 -7.89
C VAL A 49 17.44 0.34 -9.04
N ASN A 50 17.65 -0.43 -10.08
CA ASN A 50 18.34 0.02 -11.29
C ASN A 50 17.33 0.64 -12.27
N TRP A 51 16.98 1.91 -12.09
CA TRP A 51 16.15 2.67 -13.03
C TRP A 51 17.00 3.27 -14.15
N ASN A 52 17.51 2.44 -15.06
CA ASN A 52 18.36 2.87 -16.18
C ASN A 52 19.54 3.78 -15.79
N LEU A 53 19.90 3.78 -14.52
CA LEU A 53 21.03 4.50 -13.95
C LEU A 53 22.16 3.50 -13.67
N PRO A 54 23.38 3.73 -14.14
CA PRO A 54 24.49 2.77 -13.97
C PRO A 54 24.77 2.40 -12.52
N SER A 55 24.43 3.26 -11.58
CA SER A 55 24.71 3.10 -10.15
C SER A 55 23.48 2.75 -9.30
N GLY A 56 22.30 2.65 -9.91
CA GLY A 56 21.06 2.38 -9.18
C GLY A 56 20.61 3.51 -8.24
N LEU A 57 19.48 3.30 -7.60
CA LEU A 57 18.94 4.13 -6.52
C LEU A 57 18.83 3.28 -5.27
N LEU A 58 19.29 3.79 -4.14
CA LEU A 58 19.02 3.20 -2.83
C LEU A 58 17.69 3.72 -2.33
N ILE A 59 16.76 2.82 -2.06
CA ILE A 59 15.48 3.12 -1.45
C ILE A 59 15.51 2.58 -0.01
N THR A 60 15.20 3.44 0.96
CA THR A 60 15.00 3.04 2.36
C THR A 60 13.58 3.38 2.73
N THR A 61 12.78 2.38 3.08
CA THR A 61 11.36 2.55 3.44
C THR A 61 11.12 2.07 4.86
N SER A 62 10.50 2.91 5.68
CA SER A 62 10.10 2.59 7.04
C SER A 62 8.58 2.54 7.15
N PHE A 63 8.08 1.46 7.73
CA PHE A 63 6.67 1.24 8.03
C PHE A 63 6.47 1.31 9.55
N ALA A 64 5.68 2.26 10.02
CA ALA A 64 5.33 2.39 11.42
C ALA A 64 4.08 1.57 11.76
N ALA A 65 3.96 1.10 12.99
CA ALA A 65 2.82 0.31 13.45
C ALA A 65 1.49 1.09 13.42
N ASP A 66 1.53 2.40 13.40
CA ASP A 66 0.39 3.31 13.34
C ASP A 66 -0.09 3.61 11.90
N GLY A 67 0.46 2.93 10.89
CA GLY A 67 0.08 3.10 9.49
C GLY A 67 0.79 4.25 8.77
N ARG A 68 1.80 4.89 9.38
CA ARG A 68 2.66 5.86 8.68
C ARG A 68 3.73 5.14 7.88
N ILE A 69 4.05 5.71 6.72
CA ILE A 69 5.12 5.27 5.84
C ILE A 69 6.04 6.45 5.52
N GLN A 70 7.33 6.17 5.51
CA GLN A 70 8.36 7.09 5.02
C GLN A 70 9.28 6.35 4.06
N SER A 71 9.59 6.95 2.92
CA SER A 71 10.53 6.37 1.96
C SER A 71 11.54 7.41 1.53
N THR A 72 12.81 7.13 1.75
CA THR A 72 13.94 7.96 1.28
C THR A 72 14.57 7.29 0.07
N VAL A 73 14.69 8.03 -1.00
CA VAL A 73 15.37 7.61 -2.23
C VAL A 73 16.64 8.42 -2.36
N GLN A 74 17.75 7.74 -2.54
CA GLN A 74 19.07 8.35 -2.64
C GLN A 74 19.79 7.85 -3.90
N ASN A 75 20.37 8.78 -4.67
CA ASN A 75 21.26 8.44 -5.76
C ASN A 75 22.72 8.36 -5.31
N HIS A 76 23.60 7.87 -6.19
CA HIS A 76 25.03 7.74 -5.91
C HIS A 76 25.76 9.09 -5.73
N GLN A 77 25.16 10.21 -6.13
CA GLN A 77 25.70 11.56 -5.95
C GLN A 77 25.33 12.16 -4.59
N GLY A 78 24.63 11.40 -3.73
CA GLY A 78 24.18 11.86 -2.42
C GLY A 78 22.92 12.72 -2.45
N MET A 79 22.35 12.97 -3.64
CA MET A 79 21.03 13.62 -3.71
C MET A 79 19.97 12.66 -3.18
N SER A 80 19.15 13.16 -2.28
CA SER A 80 18.08 12.37 -1.70
C SER A 80 16.78 13.17 -1.64
N PHE A 81 15.68 12.45 -1.70
CA PHE A 81 14.37 12.98 -1.35
C PHE A 81 13.64 11.98 -0.47
N THR A 82 12.76 12.49 0.37
CA THR A 82 11.97 11.69 1.28
C THR A 82 10.50 11.92 1.01
N LEU A 83 9.75 10.84 0.87
CA LEU A 83 8.30 10.82 0.76
C LEU A 83 7.72 10.38 2.10
N MET A 84 6.65 11.01 2.53
CA MET A 84 5.93 10.70 3.77
C MET A 84 4.45 10.50 3.47
N GLY A 85 3.82 9.56 4.15
CA GLY A 85 2.42 9.25 3.90
C GLY A 85 1.85 8.20 4.84
N THR A 86 0.78 7.58 4.38
CA THR A 86 0.11 6.50 5.11
C THR A 86 0.08 5.23 4.27
N TYR A 87 0.03 4.09 4.94
CA TYR A 87 -0.09 2.79 4.30
C TYR A 87 -1.12 1.90 5.01
N GLU A 88 -1.61 0.93 4.26
CA GLU A 88 -2.42 -0.17 4.73
C GLU A 88 -1.94 -1.47 4.06
N PHE A 89 -1.77 -2.52 4.82
CA PHE A 89 -1.40 -3.83 4.29
C PHE A 89 -2.55 -4.83 4.49
N ASN A 90 -3.15 -5.26 3.39
CA ASN A 90 -4.12 -6.35 3.37
C ASN A 90 -3.40 -7.67 3.15
N ALA A 91 -3.17 -8.40 4.23
CA ALA A 91 -2.45 -9.65 4.20
C ALA A 91 -3.20 -10.77 3.45
N ALA A 92 -4.54 -10.78 3.50
CA ALA A 92 -5.35 -11.77 2.79
C ALA A 92 -5.24 -11.65 1.27
N GLN A 93 -5.04 -10.43 0.77
CA GLN A 93 -4.85 -10.14 -0.65
C GLN A 93 -3.37 -9.93 -1.01
N SER A 94 -2.47 -9.98 -0.02
CA SER A 94 -1.05 -9.66 -0.19
C SER A 94 -0.83 -8.29 -0.84
N THR A 95 -1.68 -7.30 -0.54
CA THR A 95 -1.68 -5.98 -1.16
C THR A 95 -1.27 -4.92 -0.15
N LEU A 96 -0.27 -4.13 -0.52
CA LEU A 96 0.14 -2.92 0.17
C LEU A 96 -0.44 -1.73 -0.58
N SER A 97 -1.35 -0.99 0.07
CA SER A 97 -1.88 0.28 -0.39
C SER A 97 -1.17 1.41 0.34
N TYR A 98 -0.72 2.42 -0.36
CA TYR A 98 -0.12 3.60 0.27
C TYR A 98 -0.49 4.88 -0.48
N LYS A 99 -0.41 6.00 0.26
CA LYS A 99 -0.67 7.33 -0.28
C LYS A 99 0.37 8.30 0.24
N TRP A 100 1.12 8.93 -0.67
CA TRP A 100 2.06 9.99 -0.33
C TRP A 100 1.31 11.30 -0.04
N GLN A 101 1.67 11.96 1.03
CA GLN A 101 1.01 13.17 1.53
C GLN A 101 1.97 14.36 1.57
N ASP A 102 3.25 14.08 1.74
CA ASP A 102 4.29 15.10 1.84
C ASP A 102 5.63 14.59 1.31
N PHE A 103 6.57 15.53 1.04
CA PHE A 103 7.91 15.20 0.55
C PHE A 103 8.94 16.25 0.96
N LEU A 104 10.20 15.86 1.00
CA LEU A 104 11.36 16.72 1.25
C LEU A 104 12.47 16.40 0.23
N PRO A 105 13.31 17.40 -0.16
CA PRO A 105 13.23 18.82 0.21
C PRO A 105 12.11 19.54 -0.54
N LYS A 106 11.65 20.68 -0.02
CA LYS A 106 10.66 21.56 -0.68
C LYS A 106 11.28 22.48 -1.73
N GLN A 107 12.58 22.62 -1.69
CA GLN A 107 13.35 23.48 -2.61
C GLN A 107 14.62 22.76 -3.06
N THR A 108 15.01 23.04 -4.28
CA THR A 108 16.31 22.61 -4.83
C THR A 108 17.13 23.86 -5.11
N CYS A 109 18.35 23.92 -4.58
CA CYS A 109 19.24 25.07 -4.74
C CYS A 109 20.46 24.67 -5.60
N ILE A 110 20.72 25.43 -6.65
CA ILE A 110 21.90 25.27 -7.52
C ILE A 110 22.56 26.64 -7.68
N GLY A 111 23.86 26.72 -7.37
CA GLY A 111 24.62 27.97 -7.51
C GLY A 111 24.08 29.14 -6.68
N GLY A 112 23.42 28.86 -5.54
CA GLY A 112 22.80 29.87 -4.68
C GLY A 112 21.38 30.29 -5.07
N ALA A 113 20.88 29.89 -6.22
CA ALA A 113 19.48 30.10 -6.60
C ALA A 113 18.62 28.88 -6.19
N CYS A 114 17.55 29.14 -5.45
CA CYS A 114 16.62 28.09 -5.00
C CYS A 114 15.31 28.17 -5.75
N THR A 115 14.83 27.01 -6.21
CA THR A 115 13.52 26.84 -6.87
C THR A 115 12.67 25.82 -6.11
N PRO A 116 11.33 25.92 -6.12
CA PRO A 116 10.46 24.92 -5.53
C PRO A 116 10.74 23.55 -6.15
N ALA A 117 10.94 22.54 -5.30
CA ALA A 117 11.10 21.15 -5.75
C ALA A 117 9.75 20.55 -6.18
N GLN A 118 9.78 19.74 -7.22
CA GLN A 118 8.61 18.95 -7.61
C GLN A 118 8.58 17.63 -6.85
N PRO A 119 7.41 17.15 -6.42
CA PRO A 119 7.30 15.85 -5.79
C PRO A 119 7.74 14.74 -6.77
N PRO A 120 8.56 13.78 -6.32
CA PRO A 120 9.07 12.70 -7.18
C PRO A 120 8.03 11.62 -7.48
N ALA A 121 6.86 11.69 -6.86
CA ALA A 121 5.76 10.76 -7.04
C ALA A 121 4.41 11.48 -6.96
N PRO A 122 3.32 10.89 -7.51
CA PRO A 122 1.98 11.46 -7.38
C PRO A 122 1.57 11.60 -5.92
N MET A 123 1.19 12.83 -5.52
CA MET A 123 0.75 13.15 -4.17
C MET A 123 -0.76 12.96 -4.05
N GLY A 124 -1.23 12.43 -2.91
CA GLY A 124 -2.65 12.24 -2.62
C GLY A 124 -3.32 11.07 -3.35
N VAL A 125 -2.60 10.37 -4.22
CA VAL A 125 -3.10 9.22 -4.99
C VAL A 125 -2.76 7.92 -4.26
N VAL A 126 -3.73 7.00 -4.18
CA VAL A 126 -3.52 5.66 -3.63
C VAL A 126 -2.80 4.81 -4.67
N THR A 127 -1.69 4.22 -4.28
CA THR A 127 -0.91 3.27 -5.08
C THR A 127 -0.99 1.89 -4.42
N ASN A 128 -1.17 0.85 -5.24
CA ASN A 128 -1.26 -0.54 -4.77
C ASN A 128 -0.10 -1.36 -5.32
N ASN A 129 0.57 -2.08 -4.44
CA ASN A 129 1.62 -3.03 -4.78
C ASN A 129 1.26 -4.43 -4.27
N GLN A 130 1.58 -5.44 -5.05
CA GLN A 130 1.55 -6.83 -4.57
C GLN A 130 2.79 -7.10 -3.74
N ILE A 131 2.60 -7.67 -2.55
CA ILE A 131 3.69 -7.98 -1.61
C ILE A 131 3.79 -9.48 -1.42
N ARG A 132 4.99 -10.02 -1.57
CA ARG A 132 5.30 -11.40 -1.21
C ARG A 132 6.37 -11.40 -0.12
N ILE A 133 6.00 -11.75 1.11
CA ILE A 133 6.93 -11.90 2.23
C ILE A 133 7.69 -13.20 2.01
N LEU A 134 9.02 -13.13 1.94
CA LEU A 134 9.90 -14.28 1.77
C LEU A 134 10.42 -14.80 3.11
N SER A 135 10.67 -13.88 4.07
CA SER A 135 11.16 -14.19 5.41
C SER A 135 10.89 -13.02 6.37
N ALA A 136 11.28 -13.14 7.62
CA ALA A 136 11.23 -12.03 8.58
C ALA A 136 12.13 -10.83 8.19
N THR A 137 13.08 -11.05 7.27
CA THR A 137 14.06 -10.05 6.84
C THR A 137 14.00 -9.71 5.36
N GLN A 138 13.05 -10.27 4.60
CA GLN A 138 12.98 -10.05 3.17
C GLN A 138 11.55 -10.11 2.62
N PHE A 139 11.18 -9.16 1.77
CA PHE A 139 9.97 -9.21 0.96
C PHE A 139 10.20 -8.69 -0.46
N VAL A 140 9.30 -9.05 -1.36
CA VAL A 140 9.25 -8.53 -2.74
C VAL A 140 7.99 -7.70 -2.90
N ALA A 141 8.15 -6.47 -3.42
CA ALA A 141 7.05 -5.63 -3.88
C ALA A 141 7.00 -5.64 -5.41
N THR A 142 5.82 -5.86 -5.96
CA THR A 142 5.58 -5.84 -7.41
C THR A 142 4.58 -4.75 -7.75
N SER A 143 4.97 -3.87 -8.68
CA SER A 143 4.15 -2.79 -9.20
C SER A 143 4.33 -2.71 -10.72
N ASN A 144 3.23 -2.64 -11.47
CA ASN A 144 3.24 -2.53 -12.95
C ASN A 144 4.18 -3.54 -13.63
N GLY A 145 4.21 -4.79 -13.12
CA GLY A 145 5.06 -5.86 -13.67
C GLY A 145 6.54 -5.82 -13.26
N ALA A 146 7.01 -4.76 -12.61
CA ALA A 146 8.34 -4.68 -12.06
C ALA A 146 8.38 -5.14 -10.60
N SER A 147 9.37 -5.93 -10.24
CA SER A 147 9.55 -6.46 -8.88
C SER A 147 10.81 -5.89 -8.24
N THR A 148 10.69 -5.48 -6.99
CA THR A 148 11.77 -4.97 -6.16
C THR A 148 11.86 -5.79 -4.89
N THR A 149 13.07 -6.27 -4.58
CA THR A 149 13.34 -7.01 -3.34
C THR A 149 13.82 -6.06 -2.26
N TYR A 150 13.14 -6.08 -1.13
CA TYR A 150 13.48 -5.32 0.07
C TYR A 150 14.07 -6.21 1.12
N VAL A 151 15.13 -5.72 1.76
CA VAL A 151 15.81 -6.40 2.87
C VAL A 151 15.67 -5.54 4.12
N ARG A 152 15.35 -6.16 5.25
CA ARG A 152 15.24 -5.47 6.54
C ARG A 152 16.59 -4.91 6.94
N THR A 153 16.61 -3.65 7.34
CA THR A 153 17.80 -3.00 7.86
C THR A 153 17.64 -2.76 9.35
N ASN A 154 18.76 -2.79 10.08
CA ASN A 154 18.79 -2.41 11.50
C ASN A 154 18.86 -0.88 11.68
N ALA A 155 18.55 -0.11 10.62
CA ALA A 155 18.52 1.33 10.69
C ALA A 155 17.49 1.77 11.74
N VAL A 156 18.00 2.37 12.78
CA VAL A 156 17.26 2.86 13.94
C VAL A 156 16.29 3.95 13.47
N GLY A 157 15.01 3.70 13.74
CA GLY A 157 13.96 4.66 14.00
C GLY A 157 13.80 5.86 13.08
N PHE A 158 12.54 6.15 12.81
CA PHE A 158 12.11 7.43 12.27
C PHE A 158 12.76 8.58 13.03
N PRO A 159 13.51 9.48 12.41
CA PRO A 159 13.62 10.82 12.93
C PRO A 159 12.26 11.47 12.67
N ILE A 160 11.38 11.44 13.66
CA ILE A 160 10.17 12.25 13.64
C ILE A 160 10.55 13.62 14.17
N PRO A 161 10.31 14.72 13.42
CA PRO A 161 10.27 16.04 14.02
C PRO A 161 9.06 16.18 14.95
#